data_13e17d353028230bb8da97bd99b91303
#
_entry.id   13e17d353028230bb8da97bd99b91303
#
_cell.length_a   1.000
_cell.length_b   1.000
_cell.length_c   1.000
_cell.angle_alpha   90.00
_cell.angle_beta   90.00
_cell.angle_gamma   90.00
#
_symmetry.space_group_name_H-M   'P 1'
#
loop_
_entity.id
_entity.type
_entity.pdbx_description
1 polymer ?
#
loop_
_entity_poly.entity_id
_entity_poly.type
_entity_poly.pdbx_seq_one_letter_code
_entity_poly.pdbx_strand_id
1 'polypeptide(L)'
;MILKERSKSISHRILEALNNRMTLSGGELVQYANQIKGFEGEKMFDHILNESGIDALFINDLLLITRDTFYQIDSLVITDEKIYLYEVKNFSGTFVYKDNGLYSTSGHAIQDPVAQAERKRSYLYNLLIQLGYSIDIEVHVVFINPECYIYDLSKKDTILFAGQLAGYFKDLADTLPKQSNKNLALAKQLIARHNSMYRPTNLPAYSFDQLR
;
A
#
# COMPACT_ATOMS: atom_id res chain seq x y z
N MET A 1 11.41 13.79 -2.00
CA MET A 1 12.58 13.07 -1.40
C MET A 1 12.10 11.77 -0.76
N ILE A 2 12.68 10.62 -1.12
CA ILE A 2 12.36 9.31 -0.51
C ILE A 2 13.11 9.20 0.82
N LEU A 3 12.38 8.98 1.91
CA LEU A 3 12.94 8.79 3.25
C LEU A 3 12.98 7.31 3.66
N LYS A 4 12.06 6.50 3.13
CA LYS A 4 12.05 5.05 3.30
C LYS A 4 11.66 4.39 2.00
N GLU A 5 12.53 3.55 1.50
CA GLU A 5 12.27 2.72 0.33
C GLU A 5 11.44 1.48 0.70
N ARG A 6 10.80 0.90 -0.30
CA ARG A 6 10.08 -0.37 -0.19
C ARG A 6 11.02 -1.55 -0.09
N SER A 7 10.64 -2.52 0.73
CA SER A 7 11.33 -3.80 0.83
C SER A 7 10.34 -4.96 0.75
N LYS A 8 10.83 -6.14 0.35
CA LYS A 8 10.01 -7.36 0.42
C LYS A 8 9.66 -7.66 1.88
N SER A 9 8.39 -7.95 2.15
CA SER A 9 7.92 -8.38 3.46
C SER A 9 8.65 -9.65 3.93
N ILE A 10 8.67 -9.90 5.24
CA ILE A 10 9.24 -11.15 5.78
C ILE A 10 8.54 -12.36 5.19
N SER A 11 7.21 -12.33 5.05
CA SER A 11 6.44 -13.41 4.41
C SER A 11 6.88 -13.66 2.98
N HIS A 12 7.05 -12.59 2.17
CA HIS A 12 7.52 -12.71 0.79
C HIS A 12 8.89 -13.38 0.72
N ARG A 13 9.85 -12.91 1.53
CA ARG A 13 11.22 -13.47 1.55
C ARG A 13 11.26 -14.94 2.01
N ILE A 14 10.41 -15.30 2.97
CA ILE A 14 10.32 -16.70 3.43
C ILE A 14 9.75 -17.59 2.33
N LEU A 15 8.63 -17.20 1.71
CA LEU A 15 8.02 -17.96 0.62
C LEU A 15 8.96 -18.08 -0.59
N GLU A 16 9.69 -17.02 -0.93
CA GLU A 16 10.71 -17.05 -1.97
C GLU A 16 11.84 -18.04 -1.64
N ALA A 17 12.34 -18.01 -0.40
CA ALA A 17 13.39 -18.91 0.04
C ALA A 17 12.93 -20.38 0.07
N LEU A 18 11.69 -20.63 0.50
CA LEU A 18 11.10 -21.98 0.51
C LEU A 18 10.85 -22.49 -0.90
N ASN A 19 10.30 -21.65 -1.80
CA ASN A 19 10.07 -22.05 -3.20
C ASN A 19 11.35 -22.47 -3.94
N ASN A 20 12.51 -21.93 -3.52
CA ASN A 20 13.81 -22.31 -4.07
C ASN A 20 14.38 -23.61 -3.48
N ARG A 21 13.79 -24.15 -2.41
CA ARG A 21 14.36 -25.27 -1.65
C ARG A 21 13.41 -26.46 -1.48
N MET A 22 12.12 -26.26 -1.72
CA MET A 22 11.11 -27.29 -1.58
C MET A 22 9.95 -27.05 -2.54
N THR A 23 9.11 -28.06 -2.74
CA THR A 23 7.85 -27.90 -3.47
C THR A 23 6.81 -27.31 -2.52
N LEU A 24 6.34 -26.11 -2.81
CA LEU A 24 5.25 -25.48 -2.07
C LEU A 24 3.92 -26.17 -2.36
N SER A 25 3.02 -26.21 -1.39
CA SER A 25 1.63 -26.63 -1.58
C SER A 25 0.87 -25.65 -2.50
N GLY A 26 -0.26 -26.09 -3.06
CA GLY A 26 -1.07 -25.21 -3.92
C GLY A 26 -1.50 -23.92 -3.25
N GLY A 27 -1.86 -23.95 -1.96
CA GLY A 27 -2.19 -22.74 -1.18
C GLY A 27 -1.00 -21.79 -0.99
N GLU A 28 0.18 -22.35 -0.71
CA GLU A 28 1.42 -21.58 -0.55
C GLU A 28 1.89 -20.96 -1.87
N LEU A 29 1.73 -21.67 -2.99
CA LEU A 29 2.01 -21.13 -4.33
C LEU A 29 1.11 -19.94 -4.65
N VAL A 30 -0.19 -20.03 -4.35
CA VAL A 30 -1.13 -18.91 -4.51
C VAL A 30 -0.74 -17.74 -3.62
N GLN A 31 -0.40 -17.99 -2.37
CA GLN A 31 0.07 -16.96 -1.44
C GLN A 31 1.35 -16.29 -1.96
N TYR A 32 2.31 -17.06 -2.45
CA TYR A 32 3.56 -16.55 -3.00
C TYR A 32 3.32 -15.70 -4.26
N ALA A 33 2.51 -16.19 -5.19
CA ALA A 33 2.14 -15.44 -6.39
C ALA A 33 1.45 -14.09 -6.05
N ASN A 34 0.58 -14.08 -5.04
CA ASN A 34 -0.06 -12.85 -4.56
C ASN A 34 0.96 -11.87 -3.94
N GLN A 35 1.96 -12.37 -3.19
CA GLN A 35 3.03 -11.52 -2.65
C GLN A 35 3.89 -10.89 -3.76
N ILE A 36 4.26 -11.67 -4.79
CA ILE A 36 4.97 -11.16 -5.96
C ILE A 36 4.15 -10.08 -6.64
N LYS A 37 2.91 -10.42 -7.01
CA LYS A 37 2.02 -9.51 -7.75
C LYS A 37 1.76 -8.20 -6.99
N GLY A 38 1.55 -8.29 -5.68
CA GLY A 38 1.37 -7.12 -4.82
C GLY A 38 2.62 -6.23 -4.83
N PHE A 39 3.78 -6.82 -4.56
CA PHE A 39 5.06 -6.10 -4.51
C PHE A 39 5.42 -5.45 -5.86
N GLU A 40 5.16 -6.11 -6.99
CA GLU A 40 5.38 -5.55 -8.33
C GLU A 40 4.48 -4.33 -8.57
N GLY A 41 3.20 -4.42 -8.23
CA GLY A 41 2.27 -3.30 -8.36
C GLY A 41 2.67 -2.09 -7.52
N GLU A 42 3.07 -2.34 -6.29
CA GLU A 42 3.56 -1.31 -5.40
C GLU A 42 4.85 -0.66 -5.91
N LYS A 43 5.78 -1.43 -6.51
CA LYS A 43 6.98 -0.89 -7.18
C LYS A 43 6.66 -0.06 -8.43
N MET A 44 5.66 -0.48 -9.21
CA MET A 44 5.20 0.32 -10.34
C MET A 44 4.67 1.67 -9.88
N PHE A 45 3.91 1.69 -8.79
CA PHE A 45 3.41 2.93 -8.20
C PHE A 45 4.56 3.81 -7.69
N ASP A 46 5.54 3.24 -6.96
CA ASP A 46 6.70 3.96 -6.47
C ASP A 46 7.48 4.62 -7.62
N HIS A 47 7.63 3.94 -8.75
CA HIS A 47 8.29 4.48 -9.94
C HIS A 47 7.54 5.69 -10.50
N ILE A 48 6.22 5.57 -10.71
CA ILE A 48 5.39 6.68 -11.21
C ILE A 48 5.43 7.87 -10.25
N LEU A 49 5.33 7.62 -8.95
CA LEU A 49 5.39 8.66 -7.93
C LEU A 49 6.75 9.37 -7.91
N ASN A 50 7.85 8.64 -8.05
CA ASN A 50 9.19 9.22 -8.06
C ASN A 50 9.44 10.10 -9.29
N GLU A 51 8.83 9.78 -10.42
CA GLU A 51 8.95 10.57 -11.66
C GLU A 51 7.91 11.70 -11.75
N SER A 52 7.02 11.81 -10.78
CA SER A 52 5.93 12.79 -10.79
C SER A 52 6.36 14.24 -10.67
N GLY A 53 7.59 14.51 -10.22
CA GLY A 53 8.07 15.86 -9.94
C GLY A 53 7.53 16.49 -8.66
N ILE A 54 6.76 15.76 -7.85
CA ILE A 54 6.21 16.26 -6.58
C ILE A 54 7.34 16.52 -5.58
N ASP A 55 7.37 17.74 -5.08
CA ASP A 55 8.31 18.12 -4.00
C ASP A 55 7.68 17.81 -2.63
N ALA A 56 7.93 16.60 -2.14
CA ALA A 56 7.40 16.09 -0.88
C ALA A 56 8.31 15.04 -0.23
N LEU A 57 7.95 14.56 0.96
CA LEU A 57 8.62 13.46 1.65
C LEU A 57 7.87 12.16 1.39
N PHE A 58 8.56 11.13 0.89
CA PHE A 58 7.97 9.84 0.54
C PHE A 58 8.38 8.77 1.56
N ILE A 59 7.41 8.03 2.06
CA ILE A 59 7.61 6.88 2.94
C ILE A 59 6.85 5.69 2.34
N ASN A 60 7.57 4.68 1.86
CA ASN A 60 6.99 3.49 1.27
C ASN A 60 7.06 2.32 2.24
N ASP A 61 6.05 1.43 2.19
CA ASP A 61 6.01 0.18 2.98
C ASP A 61 6.17 0.43 4.49
N LEU A 62 5.28 1.23 5.07
CA LEU A 62 5.32 1.56 6.49
C LEU A 62 4.42 0.61 7.29
N LEU A 63 5.01 -0.34 8.04
CA LEU A 63 4.29 -1.25 8.92
C LEU A 63 4.27 -0.69 10.34
N LEU A 64 3.09 -0.38 10.82
CA LEU A 64 2.86 0.21 12.15
C LEU A 64 2.04 -0.73 13.04
N ILE A 65 2.15 -0.53 14.34
CA ILE A 65 1.44 -1.30 15.36
C ILE A 65 0.43 -0.39 16.05
N THR A 66 -0.80 -0.86 16.20
CA THR A 66 -1.75 -0.35 17.19
C THR A 66 -1.72 -1.25 18.43
N ARG A 67 -2.58 -0.96 19.44
CA ARG A 67 -2.68 -1.82 20.63
C ARG A 67 -3.03 -3.27 20.27
N ASP A 68 -3.86 -3.50 19.25
CA ASP A 68 -4.50 -4.79 18.98
C ASP A 68 -4.20 -5.35 17.59
N THR A 69 -3.53 -4.59 16.70
CA THR A 69 -3.31 -5.03 15.33
C THR A 69 -2.13 -4.33 14.68
N PHE A 70 -1.71 -4.90 13.57
CA PHE A 70 -0.75 -4.30 12.64
C PHE A 70 -1.48 -3.72 11.44
N TYR A 71 -0.96 -2.63 10.90
CA TYR A 71 -1.41 -2.12 9.63
C TYR A 71 -0.22 -1.63 8.80
N GLN A 72 -0.24 -2.00 7.54
CA GLN A 72 0.76 -1.59 6.57
C GLN A 72 0.18 -0.48 5.72
N ILE A 73 0.92 0.58 5.54
CA ILE A 73 0.62 1.66 4.60
C ILE A 73 1.55 1.47 3.42
N ASP A 74 0.97 1.38 2.22
CA ASP A 74 1.73 1.06 1.02
C ASP A 74 2.61 2.24 0.61
N SER A 75 2.06 3.47 0.62
CA SER A 75 2.84 4.68 0.38
C SER A 75 2.22 5.90 1.07
N LEU A 76 3.06 6.75 1.65
CA LEU A 76 2.72 8.07 2.18
C LEU A 76 3.50 9.15 1.43
N VAL A 77 2.79 10.19 1.04
CA VAL A 77 3.36 11.44 0.54
C VAL A 77 3.04 12.53 1.57
N ILE A 78 4.07 13.05 2.22
CA ILE A 78 3.93 14.07 3.27
C ILE A 78 4.38 15.41 2.71
N THR A 79 3.44 16.34 2.60
CA THR A 79 3.67 17.73 2.21
C THR A 79 3.67 18.61 3.46
N ASP A 80 3.88 19.91 3.30
CA ASP A 80 3.78 20.85 4.41
C ASP A 80 2.34 21.01 4.94
N GLU A 81 1.33 20.73 4.13
CA GLU A 81 -0.08 21.00 4.44
C GLU A 81 -0.87 19.72 4.73
N LYS A 82 -0.55 18.63 4.05
CA LYS A 82 -1.39 17.42 4.01
C LYS A 82 -0.55 16.15 3.88
N ILE A 83 -1.10 15.05 4.34
CA ILE A 83 -0.59 13.70 4.09
C ILE A 83 -1.50 13.02 3.07
N TYR A 84 -0.91 12.45 2.01
CA TYR A 84 -1.62 11.58 1.08
C TYR A 84 -1.26 10.13 1.40
N LEU A 85 -2.29 9.32 1.68
CA LEU A 85 -2.17 7.89 1.93
C LEU A 85 -2.65 7.14 0.69
N TYR A 86 -1.76 6.36 0.09
CA TYR A 86 -2.09 5.53 -1.06
C TYR A 86 -2.15 4.06 -0.67
N GLU A 87 -3.27 3.41 -1.03
CA GLU A 87 -3.50 1.97 -0.98
C GLU A 87 -3.39 1.43 -2.40
N VAL A 88 -2.38 0.62 -2.69
CA VAL A 88 -2.10 0.15 -4.05
C VAL A 88 -2.67 -1.26 -4.25
N LYS A 89 -3.42 -1.45 -5.33
CA LYS A 89 -4.00 -2.74 -5.74
C LYS A 89 -3.57 -3.09 -7.15
N ASN A 90 -2.88 -4.22 -7.31
CA ASN A 90 -2.47 -4.78 -8.60
C ASN A 90 -3.46 -5.87 -9.04
N PHE A 91 -4.73 -5.50 -9.18
CA PHE A 91 -5.77 -6.42 -9.66
C PHE A 91 -5.78 -6.41 -11.19
N SER A 92 -5.99 -7.58 -11.80
CA SER A 92 -6.20 -7.74 -13.25
C SER A 92 -7.56 -8.39 -13.50
N GLY A 93 -8.21 -8.01 -14.59
CA GLY A 93 -9.51 -8.52 -14.99
C GLY A 93 -10.66 -7.59 -14.62
N THR A 94 -11.86 -8.14 -14.64
CA THR A 94 -13.11 -7.38 -14.54
C THR A 94 -13.77 -7.59 -13.18
N PHE A 95 -14.21 -6.50 -12.59
CA PHE A 95 -14.89 -6.44 -11.30
C PHE A 95 -16.18 -5.65 -11.41
N VAL A 96 -17.07 -5.78 -10.44
CA VAL A 96 -18.31 -5.03 -10.32
C VAL A 96 -18.38 -4.41 -8.93
N TYR A 97 -18.68 -3.13 -8.85
CA TYR A 97 -18.92 -2.44 -7.59
C TYR A 97 -20.43 -2.36 -7.34
N LYS A 98 -20.92 -3.05 -6.32
CA LYS A 98 -22.35 -3.07 -5.96
C LYS A 98 -22.51 -3.22 -4.45
N ASP A 99 -23.62 -2.74 -3.92
CA ASP A 99 -23.98 -2.87 -2.49
C ASP A 99 -22.83 -2.40 -1.55
N ASN A 100 -22.12 -1.34 -1.95
CA ASN A 100 -20.92 -0.83 -1.27
C ASN A 100 -19.78 -1.85 -1.13
N GLY A 101 -19.68 -2.81 -2.03
CA GLY A 101 -18.63 -3.83 -2.06
C GLY A 101 -18.08 -4.08 -3.46
N LEU A 102 -16.88 -4.61 -3.53
CA LEU A 102 -16.21 -5.02 -4.75
C LEU A 102 -16.37 -6.54 -4.94
N TYR A 103 -16.75 -6.95 -6.15
CA TYR A 103 -16.97 -8.36 -6.49
C TYR A 103 -16.25 -8.71 -7.79
N SER A 104 -15.78 -9.96 -7.89
CA SER A 104 -15.38 -10.52 -9.18
C SER A 104 -16.61 -10.75 -10.07
N THR A 105 -16.42 -10.91 -11.37
CA THR A 105 -17.51 -11.28 -12.30
C THR A 105 -18.15 -12.63 -11.99
N SER A 106 -17.44 -13.52 -11.27
CA SER A 106 -17.98 -14.78 -10.75
C SER A 106 -18.77 -14.64 -9.45
N GLY A 107 -18.93 -13.40 -8.93
CA GLY A 107 -19.73 -13.11 -7.73
C GLY A 107 -18.99 -13.26 -6.40
N HIS A 108 -17.67 -13.56 -6.41
CA HIS A 108 -16.90 -13.62 -5.16
C HIS A 108 -16.66 -12.22 -4.61
N ALA A 109 -17.01 -12.02 -3.35
CA ALA A 109 -16.73 -10.77 -2.65
C ALA A 109 -15.23 -10.56 -2.47
N ILE A 110 -14.76 -9.35 -2.75
CA ILE A 110 -13.39 -8.91 -2.54
C ILE A 110 -13.40 -7.92 -1.38
N GLN A 111 -12.41 -8.00 -0.50
CA GLN A 111 -12.29 -7.02 0.57
C GLN A 111 -12.27 -5.61 -0.03
N ASP A 112 -13.19 -4.75 0.40
CA ASP A 112 -13.30 -3.38 -0.13
C ASP A 112 -12.02 -2.58 0.15
N PRO A 113 -11.26 -2.19 -0.91
CA PRO A 113 -10.02 -1.45 -0.74
C PRO A 113 -10.23 -0.04 -0.17
N VAL A 114 -11.38 0.57 -0.42
CA VAL A 114 -11.71 1.90 0.12
C VAL A 114 -11.90 1.82 1.63
N ALA A 115 -12.70 0.86 2.09
CA ALA A 115 -12.88 0.63 3.52
C ALA A 115 -11.55 0.23 4.21
N GLN A 116 -10.67 -0.48 3.50
CA GLN A 116 -9.34 -0.84 4.00
C GLN A 116 -8.46 0.40 4.19
N ALA A 117 -8.41 1.27 3.20
CA ALA A 117 -7.64 2.51 3.22
C ALA A 117 -8.16 3.49 4.29
N GLU A 118 -9.49 3.61 4.44
CA GLU A 118 -10.11 4.45 5.48
C GLU A 118 -9.79 3.95 6.91
N ARG A 119 -9.71 2.64 7.14
CA ARG A 119 -9.25 2.11 8.43
C ARG A 119 -7.79 2.50 8.68
N LYS A 120 -6.91 2.38 7.68
CA LYS A 120 -5.50 2.80 7.79
C LYS A 120 -5.41 4.30 8.09
N ARG A 121 -6.23 5.13 7.43
CA ARG A 121 -6.33 6.57 7.72
C ARG A 121 -6.68 6.84 9.17
N SER A 122 -7.69 6.16 9.68
CA SER A 122 -8.13 6.31 11.08
C SER A 122 -7.04 5.95 12.08
N TYR A 123 -6.30 4.87 11.84
CA TYR A 123 -5.18 4.47 12.69
C TYR A 123 -4.02 5.48 12.62
N LEU A 124 -3.67 5.94 11.42
CA LEU A 124 -2.64 6.95 11.24
C LEU A 124 -3.03 8.27 11.91
N TYR A 125 -4.27 8.72 11.75
CA TYR A 125 -4.78 9.93 12.39
C TYR A 125 -4.64 9.87 13.91
N ASN A 126 -5.05 8.77 14.54
CA ASN A 126 -4.89 8.59 15.98
C ASN A 126 -3.43 8.61 16.42
N LEU A 127 -2.53 8.03 15.63
CA LEU A 127 -1.09 8.08 15.89
C LEU A 127 -0.57 9.52 15.80
N LEU A 128 -0.98 10.29 14.79
CA LEU A 128 -0.57 11.69 14.62
C LEU A 128 -0.99 12.54 15.82
N ILE A 129 -2.22 12.39 16.30
CA ILE A 129 -2.71 13.08 17.51
C ILE A 129 -1.87 12.72 18.74
N GLN A 130 -1.53 11.44 18.92
CA GLN A 130 -0.65 11.01 20.03
C GLN A 130 0.76 11.60 19.94
N LEU A 131 1.22 11.90 18.73
CA LEU A 131 2.52 12.54 18.47
C LEU A 131 2.46 14.07 18.54
N GLY A 132 1.28 14.65 18.77
CA GLY A 132 1.06 16.10 18.87
C GLY A 132 0.96 16.80 17.51
N TYR A 133 0.66 16.05 16.44
CA TYR A 133 0.47 16.62 15.10
C TYR A 133 -1.01 16.70 14.73
N SER A 134 -1.40 17.83 14.15
CA SER A 134 -2.71 18.04 13.54
C SER A 134 -2.49 18.35 12.06
N ILE A 135 -2.54 17.33 11.22
CA ILE A 135 -2.37 17.42 9.77
C ILE A 135 -3.43 16.56 9.09
N ASP A 136 -4.03 17.08 8.03
CA ASP A 136 -5.07 16.38 7.30
C ASP A 136 -4.52 15.19 6.52
N ILE A 137 -5.33 14.12 6.40
CA ILE A 137 -4.96 12.89 5.68
C ILE A 137 -5.98 12.67 4.56
N GLU A 138 -5.52 12.74 3.34
CA GLU A 138 -6.28 12.40 2.15
C GLU A 138 -5.93 10.97 1.70
N VAL A 139 -6.96 10.19 1.34
CA VAL A 139 -6.80 8.76 1.02
C VAL A 139 -7.09 8.51 -0.44
N HIS A 140 -6.23 7.70 -1.07
CA HIS A 140 -6.45 7.22 -2.42
C HIS A 140 -6.24 5.72 -2.52
N VAL A 141 -7.16 5.03 -3.20
CA VAL A 141 -6.99 3.64 -3.65
C VAL A 141 -6.54 3.68 -5.10
N VAL A 142 -5.42 3.06 -5.38
CA VAL A 142 -4.80 3.03 -6.71
C VAL A 142 -4.91 1.64 -7.31
N PHE A 143 -5.69 1.48 -8.37
CA PHE A 143 -5.67 0.29 -9.21
C PHE A 143 -4.58 0.46 -10.27
N ILE A 144 -3.37 -0.05 -9.94
CA ILE A 144 -2.15 0.19 -10.73
C ILE A 144 -2.08 -0.64 -12.01
N ASN A 145 -2.84 -1.74 -12.09
CA ASN A 145 -2.85 -2.59 -13.28
C ASN A 145 -3.70 -1.96 -14.38
N PRO A 146 -3.17 -1.71 -15.58
CA PRO A 146 -3.94 -1.15 -16.68
C PRO A 146 -5.06 -2.08 -17.19
N GLU A 147 -4.98 -3.39 -16.87
CA GLU A 147 -6.02 -4.37 -17.21
C GLU A 147 -7.07 -4.54 -16.11
N CYS A 148 -7.16 -3.61 -15.15
CA CYS A 148 -8.19 -3.61 -14.12
C CYS A 148 -9.41 -2.80 -14.57
N TYR A 149 -10.56 -3.44 -14.68
CA TYR A 149 -11.83 -2.81 -15.06
C TYR A 149 -12.86 -3.00 -13.94
N ILE A 150 -13.48 -1.89 -13.50
CA ILE A 150 -14.52 -1.93 -12.46
C ILE A 150 -15.78 -1.29 -13.02
N TYR A 151 -16.82 -2.12 -13.20
CA TYR A 151 -18.15 -1.65 -13.61
C TYR A 151 -18.96 -1.13 -12.42
N ASP A 152 -19.95 -0.28 -12.71
CA ASP A 152 -20.90 0.29 -11.75
C ASP A 152 -20.24 1.11 -10.62
N LEU A 153 -18.99 1.49 -10.82
CA LEU A 153 -18.29 2.38 -9.91
C LEU A 153 -18.80 3.80 -10.14
N SER A 154 -19.58 4.33 -9.19
CA SER A 154 -19.88 5.76 -9.18
C SER A 154 -18.58 6.56 -9.00
N LYS A 155 -18.48 7.72 -9.62
CA LYS A 155 -17.31 8.60 -9.48
C LYS A 155 -16.96 8.79 -8.01
N LYS A 156 -15.77 8.29 -7.62
CA LYS A 156 -15.20 8.48 -6.28
C LYS A 156 -13.82 9.11 -6.47
N ASP A 157 -13.63 10.30 -5.95
CA ASP A 157 -12.36 11.02 -6.04
C ASP A 157 -11.22 10.30 -5.29
N THR A 158 -11.58 9.35 -4.43
CA THR A 158 -10.64 8.49 -3.70
C THR A 158 -10.10 7.31 -4.52
N ILE A 159 -10.61 7.06 -5.74
CA ILE A 159 -10.17 5.93 -6.58
C ILE A 159 -9.45 6.47 -7.80
N LEU A 160 -8.23 5.96 -8.00
CA LEU A 160 -7.37 6.27 -9.15
C LEU A 160 -7.06 5.00 -9.92
N PHE A 161 -7.14 5.07 -11.25
CA PHE A 161 -6.69 4.00 -12.14
C PHE A 161 -5.34 4.34 -12.76
N ALA A 162 -4.60 3.32 -13.19
CA ALA A 162 -3.26 3.46 -13.79
C ALA A 162 -3.18 4.58 -14.83
N GLY A 163 -4.16 4.64 -15.74
CA GLY A 163 -4.20 5.65 -16.80
C GLY A 163 -4.44 7.09 -16.34
N GLN A 164 -4.84 7.30 -15.08
CA GLN A 164 -5.10 8.63 -14.50
C GLN A 164 -3.89 9.19 -13.74
N LEU A 165 -2.95 8.32 -13.33
CA LEU A 165 -1.90 8.69 -12.37
C LEU A 165 -0.97 9.80 -12.89
N ALA A 166 -0.59 9.76 -14.16
CA ALA A 166 0.30 10.78 -14.74
C ALA A 166 -0.33 12.18 -14.69
N GLY A 167 -1.62 12.29 -15.07
CA GLY A 167 -2.37 13.55 -14.98
C GLY A 167 -2.56 14.00 -13.54
N TYR A 168 -3.01 13.08 -12.68
CA TYR A 168 -3.26 13.34 -11.26
C TYR A 168 -1.99 13.88 -10.55
N PHE A 169 -0.85 13.21 -10.74
CA PHE A 169 0.39 13.65 -10.10
C PHE A 169 0.95 14.95 -10.68
N LYS A 170 0.75 15.19 -11.98
CA LYS A 170 1.10 16.46 -12.59
C LYS A 170 0.30 17.60 -11.96
N ASP A 171 -1.02 17.45 -11.89
CA ASP A 171 -1.90 18.46 -11.29
C ASP A 171 -1.55 18.68 -9.82
N LEU A 172 -1.22 17.61 -9.10
CA LEU A 172 -0.79 17.69 -7.71
C LEU A 172 0.55 18.43 -7.58
N ALA A 173 1.53 18.15 -8.44
CA ALA A 173 2.82 18.83 -8.44
C ALA A 173 2.69 20.33 -8.75
N ASP A 174 1.78 20.68 -9.67
CA ASP A 174 1.53 22.08 -10.07
C ASP A 174 0.81 22.89 -8.96
N THR A 175 0.05 22.22 -8.08
CA THR A 175 -0.73 22.87 -7.02
C THR A 175 -0.03 22.90 -5.67
N LEU A 176 0.88 21.97 -5.41
CA LEU A 176 1.56 21.91 -4.12
C LEU A 176 2.64 23.01 -3.98
N PRO A 177 2.73 23.67 -2.82
CA PRO A 177 3.83 24.59 -2.54
C PRO A 177 5.14 23.81 -2.43
N LYS A 178 6.27 24.51 -2.62
CA LYS A 178 7.58 23.90 -2.38
C LYS A 178 7.71 23.45 -0.93
N GLN A 179 8.26 22.26 -0.76
CA GLN A 179 8.49 21.65 0.55
C GLN A 179 9.46 22.46 1.39
N SER A 180 9.05 22.87 2.58
CA SER A 180 9.91 23.57 3.55
C SER A 180 10.60 22.63 4.54
N ASN A 181 10.36 21.32 4.46
CA ASN A 181 10.77 20.31 5.44
C ASN A 181 10.13 20.48 6.83
N LYS A 182 9.06 21.24 6.95
CA LYS A 182 8.30 21.46 8.19
C LYS A 182 7.92 20.12 8.86
N ASN A 183 7.53 19.14 8.06
CA ASN A 183 7.08 17.82 8.54
C ASN A 183 8.17 16.73 8.51
N LEU A 184 9.45 17.09 8.33
CA LEU A 184 10.56 16.13 8.32
C LEU A 184 10.71 15.41 9.67
N ALA A 185 10.49 16.10 10.78
CA ALA A 185 10.52 15.48 12.11
C ALA A 185 9.41 14.45 12.29
N LEU A 186 8.21 14.75 11.81
CA LEU A 186 7.09 13.81 11.78
C LEU A 186 7.43 12.57 10.95
N ALA A 187 7.92 12.77 9.72
CA ALA A 187 8.29 11.67 8.83
C ALA A 187 9.32 10.72 9.49
N LYS A 188 10.35 11.28 10.13
CA LYS A 188 11.36 10.50 10.88
C LYS A 188 10.73 9.75 12.07
N GLN A 189 9.80 10.35 12.80
CA GLN A 189 9.10 9.70 13.91
C GLN A 189 8.22 8.54 13.43
N LEU A 190 7.56 8.66 12.28
CA LEU A 190 6.78 7.56 11.67
C LEU A 190 7.70 6.41 11.25
N ILE A 191 8.84 6.70 10.60
CA ILE A 191 9.82 5.69 10.18
C ILE A 191 10.41 4.97 11.40
N ALA A 192 10.73 5.69 12.48
CA ALA A 192 11.26 5.09 13.71
C ALA A 192 10.28 4.09 14.38
N ARG A 193 8.99 4.15 14.03
CA ARG A 193 7.94 3.22 14.50
C ARG A 193 7.68 2.05 13.53
N HIS A 194 8.38 2.01 12.40
CA HIS A 194 8.26 0.90 11.46
C HIS A 194 8.70 -0.40 12.14
N ASN A 195 7.82 -1.41 12.11
CA ASN A 195 8.13 -2.72 12.68
C ASN A 195 8.73 -3.65 11.63
N SER A 196 10.02 -3.54 11.40
CA SER A 196 10.76 -4.40 10.46
C SER A 196 10.86 -5.87 10.91
N MET A 197 10.54 -6.17 12.17
CA MET A 197 10.67 -7.51 12.77
C MET A 197 9.36 -8.28 12.85
N TYR A 198 8.25 -7.71 12.36
CA TYR A 198 6.97 -8.41 12.36
C TYR A 198 7.03 -9.70 11.57
N ARG A 199 6.63 -10.80 12.21
CA ARG A 199 6.50 -12.12 11.59
C ARG A 199 5.03 -12.52 11.57
N PRO A 200 4.44 -12.77 10.39
CA PRO A 200 3.10 -13.32 10.29
C PRO A 200 3.00 -14.68 10.99
N THR A 201 1.86 -14.95 11.59
CA THR A 201 1.58 -16.23 12.28
C THR A 201 1.25 -17.38 11.33
N ASN A 202 0.88 -17.05 10.08
CA ASN A 202 0.45 -17.99 9.03
C ASN A 202 1.57 -18.34 8.04
N LEU A 203 2.80 -18.43 8.53
CA LEU A 203 3.92 -18.88 7.69
C LEU A 203 3.85 -20.40 7.47
N PRO A 204 4.33 -20.91 6.30
CA PRO A 204 4.42 -22.34 6.05
C PRO A 204 5.21 -23.05 7.15
N ALA A 205 4.71 -24.17 7.63
CA ALA A 205 5.46 -25.07 8.50
C ALA A 205 6.31 -26.01 7.63
N TYR A 206 7.57 -26.14 7.93
CA TYR A 206 8.49 -27.04 7.23
C TYR A 206 9.45 -27.71 8.21
N SER A 207 9.89 -28.91 7.89
CA SER A 207 10.99 -29.59 8.60
C SER A 207 12.30 -29.37 7.84
N PHE A 208 13.42 -29.55 8.54
CA PHE A 208 14.76 -29.44 7.93
C PHE A 208 14.94 -30.44 6.77
N ASP A 209 14.38 -31.65 6.91
CA ASP A 209 14.48 -32.71 5.90
C ASP A 209 13.72 -32.40 4.59
N GLN A 210 12.79 -31.45 4.62
CA GLN A 210 12.07 -30.99 3.43
C GLN A 210 12.83 -29.93 2.63
N LEU A 211 13.88 -29.35 3.22
CA LEU A 211 14.70 -28.33 2.57
C LEU A 211 15.83 -29.01 1.78
N ARG A 212 15.84 -28.83 0.47
CA ARG A 212 16.88 -29.36 -0.45
C ARG A 212 17.99 -28.35 -0.69
#